data_e8e32d72d67ef862bdfe9b4106137a48
#
_entry.id   e8e32d72d67ef862bdfe9b4106137a48
#
_cell.length_a   1.000
_cell.length_b   1.000
_cell.length_c   1.000
_cell.angle_alpha   90.00
_cell.angle_beta   90.00
_cell.angle_gamma   90.00
#
_symmetry.space_group_name_H-M   'P 1'
#
loop_
_entity.id
_entity.type
_entity.pdbx_description
1 polymer ?
#
loop_
_entity_poly.entity_id
_entity_poly.type
_entity_poly.pdbx_seq_one_letter_code
_entity_poly.pdbx_strand_id
1 'polypeptide(L)'
;MKKIKITETLTMVDENHLGGFIIENDPATFTPNLWEYLCKTFNIKSVIDIGCGMGYAIKEFLKHTNDVEGIDGSEYVQNNSSFASKIKIIDFTKTNYKPTKNYDLAWSSEFVEHVEEQYIPNYFNIFKNSKYCAITYADIGQDGHYHVNCKPKNYWINLFTEHGFEYNDDITQNLKKEAYKDALNYNPLYKDNHFYNRGLFFQNKKYNIL
;
A
#
# COMPACT_ATOMS: atom_id res chain seq x y z
N MET A 1 -3.92 -15.80 29.54
CA MET A 1 -4.36 -14.67 28.72
C MET A 1 -4.95 -15.23 27.44
N LYS A 2 -6.25 -15.03 27.19
CA LYS A 2 -6.90 -15.48 25.95
C LYS A 2 -6.33 -14.69 24.78
N LYS A 3 -5.74 -15.37 23.79
CA LYS A 3 -5.47 -14.79 22.49
C LYS A 3 -6.81 -14.32 21.90
N ILE A 4 -6.99 -13.01 21.78
CA ILE A 4 -8.11 -12.46 21.04
C ILE A 4 -7.89 -12.88 19.60
N LYS A 5 -8.77 -13.72 19.09
CA LYS A 5 -8.77 -14.12 17.68
C LYS A 5 -9.12 -12.89 16.85
N ILE A 6 -8.11 -12.27 16.22
CA ILE A 6 -8.27 -11.27 15.16
C ILE A 6 -8.96 -11.88 13.91
N THR A 7 -9.22 -13.19 13.93
CA THR A 7 -9.75 -14.00 12.83
C THR A 7 -11.25 -13.84 12.54
N GLU A 8 -11.98 -12.99 13.25
CA GLU A 8 -13.44 -12.87 13.02
C GLU A 8 -13.85 -11.67 12.15
N THR A 9 -12.93 -10.82 11.72
CA THR A 9 -13.21 -9.63 10.89
C THR A 9 -12.67 -9.72 9.45
N LEU A 10 -12.04 -10.81 9.07
CA LEU A 10 -11.66 -11.05 7.67
C LEU A 10 -12.87 -11.51 6.88
N THR A 11 -13.48 -10.64 6.11
CA THR A 11 -14.52 -11.03 5.17
C THR A 11 -13.91 -11.79 4.01
N MET A 12 -14.12 -13.09 4.01
CA MET A 12 -13.93 -13.95 2.82
C MET A 12 -15.20 -13.84 1.96
N VAL A 13 -15.38 -12.71 1.28
CA VAL A 13 -16.61 -12.46 0.49
C VAL A 13 -16.37 -12.70 -1.00
N ASP A 14 -15.10 -12.71 -1.41
CA ASP A 14 -14.67 -12.87 -2.80
C ASP A 14 -13.79 -14.11 -2.99
N GLU A 15 -13.22 -14.29 -4.17
CA GLU A 15 -12.19 -15.29 -4.41
C GLU A 15 -11.00 -15.06 -3.46
N ASN A 16 -10.33 -16.12 -3.00
CA ASN A 16 -9.28 -16.06 -1.97
C ASN A 16 -8.19 -15.02 -2.25
N HIS A 17 -7.86 -14.77 -3.51
CA HIS A 17 -6.84 -13.82 -3.92
C HIS A 17 -7.31 -12.35 -3.91
N LEU A 18 -8.61 -12.09 -3.71
CA LEU A 18 -9.19 -10.74 -3.65
C LEU A 18 -9.60 -10.33 -2.24
N GLY A 19 -9.47 -11.23 -1.28
CA GLY A 19 -9.79 -11.01 0.13
C GLY A 19 -8.59 -10.53 0.95
N GLY A 20 -8.77 -10.58 2.27
CA GLY A 20 -7.68 -10.31 3.20
C GLY A 20 -7.69 -8.89 3.78
N PHE A 21 -8.49 -7.97 3.28
CA PHE A 21 -8.64 -6.65 3.88
C PHE A 21 -9.52 -6.69 5.13
N ILE A 22 -9.23 -5.81 6.08
CA ILE A 22 -10.01 -5.65 7.31
C ILE A 22 -11.08 -4.58 7.05
N ILE A 23 -12.36 -4.92 7.28
CA ILE A 23 -13.48 -3.98 7.09
C ILE A 23 -13.36 -2.80 8.04
N GLU A 24 -13.04 -3.07 9.30
CA GLU A 24 -12.68 -2.05 10.26
C GLU A 24 -11.24 -1.62 10.02
N ASN A 25 -10.91 -0.39 10.40
CA ASN A 25 -9.55 0.12 10.23
C ASN A 25 -8.52 -0.77 10.93
N ASP A 26 -7.56 -1.30 10.18
CA ASP A 26 -6.44 -2.03 10.76
C ASP A 26 -5.44 -1.07 11.42
N PRO A 27 -5.26 -1.14 12.75
CA PRO A 27 -4.31 -0.26 13.43
C PRO A 27 -2.86 -0.41 12.97
N ALA A 28 -2.47 -1.57 12.41
CA ALA A 28 -1.12 -1.81 11.94
C ALA A 28 -0.84 -1.24 10.55
N THR A 29 -1.89 -1.02 9.73
CA THR A 29 -1.79 -0.33 8.44
C THR A 29 -2.10 1.16 8.53
N PHE A 30 -2.83 1.60 9.57
CA PHE A 30 -3.29 2.98 9.71
C PHE A 30 -2.14 3.91 10.16
N THR A 31 -1.73 4.82 9.26
CA THR A 31 -0.50 5.60 9.44
C THR A 31 -0.67 7.08 9.02
N PRO A 32 -1.59 7.83 9.66
CA PRO A 32 -1.93 9.20 9.28
C PRO A 32 -0.78 10.19 9.43
N ASN A 33 0.10 10.06 10.44
CA ASN A 33 1.26 10.94 10.57
C ASN A 33 2.26 10.74 9.42
N LEU A 34 2.48 9.49 9.00
CA LEU A 34 3.31 9.19 7.84
C LEU A 34 2.71 9.77 6.56
N TRP A 35 1.40 9.60 6.32
CA TRP A 35 0.74 10.13 5.12
C TRP A 35 0.79 11.67 5.06
N GLU A 36 0.56 12.34 6.19
CA GLU A 36 0.72 13.80 6.29
C GLU A 36 2.17 14.22 6.00
N TYR A 37 3.15 13.52 6.59
CA TYR A 37 4.57 13.79 6.38
C TYR A 37 4.96 13.63 4.91
N LEU A 38 4.53 12.54 4.25
CA LEU A 38 4.73 12.33 2.82
C LEU A 38 4.17 13.49 1.99
N CYS A 39 2.91 13.87 2.24
CA CYS A 39 2.26 14.94 1.50
C CYS A 39 2.97 16.27 1.64
N LYS A 40 3.39 16.63 2.85
CA LYS A 40 4.09 17.90 3.13
C LYS A 40 5.52 17.92 2.61
N THR A 41 6.29 16.84 2.88
CA THR A 41 7.73 16.79 2.57
C THR A 41 7.98 16.72 1.06
N PHE A 42 7.17 15.93 0.33
CA PHE A 42 7.33 15.72 -1.10
C PHE A 42 6.35 16.54 -1.96
N ASN A 43 5.58 17.44 -1.34
CA ASN A 43 4.59 18.27 -2.02
C ASN A 43 3.62 17.45 -2.90
N ILE A 44 3.11 16.34 -2.35
CA ILE A 44 2.21 15.41 -3.06
C ILE A 44 0.88 16.09 -3.36
N LYS A 45 0.46 16.07 -4.62
CA LYS A 45 -0.80 16.63 -5.11
C LYS A 45 -1.75 15.57 -5.68
N SER A 46 -1.21 14.39 -6.01
CA SER A 46 -1.99 13.28 -6.55
C SER A 46 -1.50 11.95 -5.97
N VAL A 47 -2.45 11.10 -5.57
CA VAL A 47 -2.17 9.80 -4.94
C VAL A 47 -2.98 8.71 -5.61
N ILE A 48 -2.35 7.56 -5.83
CA ILE A 48 -3.00 6.30 -6.14
C ILE A 48 -2.70 5.29 -5.04
N ASP A 49 -3.74 4.71 -4.43
CA ASP A 49 -3.64 3.67 -3.42
C ASP A 49 -3.93 2.31 -4.04
N ILE A 50 -2.94 1.40 -4.03
CA ILE A 50 -3.00 0.09 -4.69
C ILE A 50 -3.23 -0.98 -3.64
N GLY A 51 -4.34 -1.74 -3.76
CA GLY A 51 -4.83 -2.62 -2.72
C GLY A 51 -5.46 -1.80 -1.59
N CYS A 52 -6.33 -0.84 -1.97
CA CYS A 52 -6.80 0.18 -1.05
C CYS A 52 -7.83 -0.31 -0.01
N GLY A 53 -8.36 -1.54 -0.14
CA GLY A 53 -9.40 -2.08 0.71
C GLY A 53 -10.55 -1.10 0.87
N MET A 54 -11.05 -0.92 2.09
CA MET A 54 -12.17 -0.02 2.39
C MET A 54 -11.86 1.48 2.22
N GLY A 55 -10.62 1.86 1.87
CA GLY A 55 -10.23 3.24 1.53
C GLY A 55 -9.85 4.11 2.72
N TYR A 56 -9.35 3.53 3.80
CA TYR A 56 -8.91 4.32 4.97
C TYR A 56 -7.74 5.25 4.66
N ALA A 57 -6.78 4.80 3.84
CA ALA A 57 -5.70 5.67 3.38
C ALA A 57 -6.23 6.77 2.43
N ILE A 58 -7.18 6.45 1.54
CA ILE A 58 -7.86 7.44 0.69
C ILE A 58 -8.46 8.56 1.53
N LYS A 59 -9.19 8.20 2.61
CA LYS A 59 -9.79 9.16 3.54
C LYS A 59 -8.76 10.14 4.11
N GLU A 60 -7.62 9.62 4.54
CA GLU A 60 -6.59 10.45 5.17
C GLU A 60 -5.86 11.32 4.13
N PHE A 61 -5.49 10.76 2.96
CA PHE A 61 -4.88 11.54 1.88
C PHE A 61 -5.77 12.69 1.39
N LEU A 62 -7.10 12.51 1.38
CA LEU A 62 -8.06 13.57 1.02
C LEU A 62 -8.04 14.79 1.94
N LYS A 63 -7.44 14.70 3.13
CA LYS A 63 -7.20 15.87 3.99
C LYS A 63 -6.07 16.76 3.48
N HIS A 64 -5.23 16.26 2.58
CA HIS A 64 -4.01 16.91 2.10
C HIS A 64 -4.05 17.24 0.60
N THR A 65 -4.80 16.47 -0.19
CA THR A 65 -4.98 16.68 -1.64
C THR A 65 -6.34 16.19 -2.10
N ASN A 66 -6.90 16.81 -3.15
CA ASN A 66 -8.20 16.41 -3.71
C ASN A 66 -8.10 15.31 -4.78
N ASP A 67 -6.91 15.05 -5.30
CA ASP A 67 -6.66 14.07 -6.35
C ASP A 67 -6.16 12.76 -5.76
N VAL A 68 -7.10 11.96 -5.24
CA VAL A 68 -6.84 10.65 -4.64
C VAL A 68 -7.74 9.62 -5.31
N GLU A 69 -7.13 8.54 -5.78
CA GLU A 69 -7.80 7.37 -6.35
C GLU A 69 -7.32 6.10 -5.64
N GLY A 70 -8.16 5.06 -5.64
CA GLY A 70 -7.81 3.73 -5.16
C GLY A 70 -8.02 2.67 -6.25
N ILE A 71 -7.31 1.55 -6.10
CA ILE A 71 -7.57 0.34 -6.86
C ILE A 71 -7.64 -0.82 -5.88
N ASP A 72 -8.67 -1.65 -6.03
CA ASP A 72 -8.83 -2.89 -5.30
C ASP A 72 -9.44 -3.96 -6.23
N GLY A 73 -9.26 -5.23 -5.91
CA GLY A 73 -9.83 -6.32 -6.72
C GLY A 73 -11.23 -6.73 -6.28
N SER A 74 -11.64 -6.37 -5.07
CA SER A 74 -12.84 -6.86 -4.43
C SER A 74 -14.10 -6.06 -4.80
N GLU A 75 -15.12 -6.73 -5.33
CA GLU A 75 -16.44 -6.15 -5.53
C GLU A 75 -17.13 -5.78 -4.21
N TYR A 76 -16.76 -6.45 -3.11
CA TYR A 76 -17.26 -6.07 -1.79
C TYR A 76 -16.87 -4.62 -1.45
N VAL A 77 -15.64 -4.23 -1.77
CA VAL A 77 -15.16 -2.84 -1.58
C VAL A 77 -16.02 -1.86 -2.37
N GLN A 78 -16.31 -2.17 -3.65
CA GLN A 78 -17.17 -1.34 -4.49
C GLN A 78 -18.56 -1.12 -3.88
N ASN A 79 -19.11 -2.15 -3.26
CA ASN A 79 -20.49 -2.14 -2.75
C ASN A 79 -20.59 -1.55 -1.33
N ASN A 80 -19.51 -1.53 -0.56
CA ASN A 80 -19.57 -1.23 0.87
C ASN A 80 -18.67 -0.08 1.33
N SER A 81 -17.66 0.32 0.53
CA SER A 81 -16.80 1.44 0.87
C SER A 81 -17.50 2.79 0.74
N SER A 82 -17.34 3.65 1.73
CA SER A 82 -17.77 5.05 1.65
C SER A 82 -17.00 5.85 0.57
N PHE A 83 -15.93 5.28 0.04
CA PHE A 83 -15.06 5.87 -1.00
C PHE A 83 -15.20 5.16 -2.35
N ALA A 84 -16.22 4.33 -2.56
CA ALA A 84 -16.42 3.55 -3.77
C ALA A 84 -16.31 4.37 -5.07
N SER A 85 -16.79 5.62 -5.07
CA SER A 85 -16.68 6.52 -6.24
C SER A 85 -15.25 6.92 -6.61
N LYS A 86 -14.27 6.68 -5.74
CA LYS A 86 -12.84 6.94 -5.94
C LYS A 86 -12.04 5.66 -6.17
N ILE A 87 -12.67 4.49 -6.07
CA ILE A 87 -12.03 3.19 -6.16
C ILE A 87 -12.40 2.54 -7.50
N LYS A 88 -11.40 2.05 -8.21
CA LYS A 88 -11.57 1.21 -9.40
C LYS A 88 -11.41 -0.24 -9.00
N ILE A 89 -12.36 -1.07 -9.41
CA ILE A 89 -12.27 -2.52 -9.17
C ILE A 89 -11.52 -3.18 -10.32
N ILE A 90 -10.33 -3.69 -10.00
CA ILE A 90 -9.41 -4.30 -10.97
C ILE A 90 -8.75 -5.53 -10.35
N ASP A 91 -9.06 -6.69 -10.88
CA ASP A 91 -8.37 -7.92 -10.58
C ASP A 91 -7.09 -8.02 -11.44
N PHE A 92 -5.93 -7.87 -10.81
CA PHE A 92 -4.64 -7.91 -11.50
C PHE A 92 -4.23 -9.31 -11.96
N THR A 93 -4.91 -10.36 -11.53
CA THR A 93 -4.71 -11.70 -12.10
C THR A 93 -5.30 -11.83 -13.52
N LYS A 94 -6.25 -10.94 -13.84
CA LYS A 94 -6.99 -10.94 -15.13
C LYS A 94 -6.66 -9.72 -16.00
N THR A 95 -6.19 -8.60 -15.40
CA THR A 95 -6.10 -7.31 -16.09
C THR A 95 -4.71 -6.70 -16.00
N ASN A 96 -4.06 -6.47 -17.14
CA ASN A 96 -2.88 -5.62 -17.22
C ASN A 96 -3.32 -4.15 -17.26
N TYR A 97 -3.28 -3.50 -16.10
CA TYR A 97 -3.79 -2.15 -15.95
C TYR A 97 -2.74 -1.09 -16.35
N LYS A 98 -3.18 -0.11 -17.10
CA LYS A 98 -2.37 1.05 -17.50
C LYS A 98 -3.06 2.33 -17.03
N PRO A 99 -2.47 3.10 -16.11
CA PRO A 99 -3.00 4.38 -15.70
C PRO A 99 -3.13 5.36 -16.88
N THR A 100 -4.17 6.16 -16.87
CA THR A 100 -4.39 7.20 -17.88
C THR A 100 -3.73 8.54 -17.56
N LYS A 101 -3.16 8.65 -16.34
CA LYS A 101 -2.42 9.84 -15.86
C LYS A 101 -1.21 9.42 -15.04
N ASN A 102 -0.37 10.38 -14.70
CA ASN A 102 0.71 10.22 -13.74
C ASN A 102 0.24 10.65 -12.34
N TYR A 103 0.88 10.07 -11.30
CA TYR A 103 0.63 10.42 -9.90
C TYR A 103 1.92 10.93 -9.25
N ASP A 104 1.79 11.77 -8.22
CA ASP A 104 2.95 12.11 -7.40
C ASP A 104 3.35 10.94 -6.50
N LEU A 105 2.37 10.22 -5.92
CA LEU A 105 2.61 9.09 -5.03
C LEU A 105 1.75 7.88 -5.43
N ALA A 106 2.41 6.73 -5.59
CA ALA A 106 1.78 5.43 -5.46
C ALA A 106 2.02 4.91 -4.04
N TRP A 107 0.94 4.72 -3.30
CA TRP A 107 0.92 4.08 -2.00
C TRP A 107 0.43 2.64 -2.15
N SER A 108 1.06 1.69 -1.46
CA SER A 108 0.63 0.29 -1.46
C SER A 108 1.06 -0.37 -0.15
N SER A 109 0.11 -0.73 0.69
CA SER A 109 0.38 -1.37 1.98
C SER A 109 -0.33 -2.70 2.04
N GLU A 110 0.43 -3.78 2.39
CA GLU A 110 -0.09 -5.14 2.50
C GLU A 110 -0.85 -5.56 1.23
N PHE A 111 -0.16 -5.44 0.08
CA PHE A 111 -0.73 -5.75 -1.23
C PHE A 111 0.19 -6.64 -2.07
N VAL A 112 1.48 -6.30 -2.20
CA VAL A 112 2.36 -6.94 -3.18
C VAL A 112 2.62 -8.43 -2.88
N GLU A 113 2.46 -8.86 -1.65
CA GLU A 113 2.53 -10.25 -1.19
C GLU A 113 1.30 -11.09 -1.54
N HIS A 114 0.16 -10.43 -1.82
CA HIS A 114 -1.10 -11.11 -2.15
C HIS A 114 -1.29 -11.37 -3.65
N VAL A 115 -0.40 -10.84 -4.49
CA VAL A 115 -0.45 -11.02 -5.95
C VAL A 115 0.72 -11.87 -6.40
N GLU A 116 0.44 -13.03 -7.02
CA GLU A 116 1.48 -13.93 -7.52
C GLU A 116 2.48 -13.21 -8.43
N GLU A 117 3.75 -13.61 -8.34
CA GLU A 117 4.88 -12.98 -9.05
C GLU A 117 4.64 -12.81 -10.56
N GLN A 118 4.00 -13.78 -11.19
CA GLN A 118 3.70 -13.73 -12.63
C GLN A 118 2.78 -12.57 -13.03
N TYR A 119 2.00 -12.02 -12.10
CA TYR A 119 1.08 -10.90 -12.33
C TYR A 119 1.66 -9.53 -11.95
N ILE A 120 2.88 -9.47 -11.44
CA ILE A 120 3.56 -8.18 -11.16
C ILE A 120 3.49 -7.22 -12.37
N PRO A 121 3.72 -7.63 -13.63
CA PRO A 121 3.63 -6.74 -14.77
C PRO A 121 2.25 -6.07 -14.95
N ASN A 122 1.19 -6.67 -14.41
CA ASN A 122 -0.18 -6.19 -14.56
C ASN A 122 -0.47 -4.93 -13.73
N TYR A 123 0.17 -4.79 -12.58
CA TYR A 123 0.03 -3.61 -11.71
C TYR A 123 1.26 -2.70 -11.69
N PHE A 124 2.44 -3.19 -12.07
CA PHE A 124 3.68 -2.43 -11.97
C PHE A 124 3.70 -1.16 -12.83
N ASN A 125 2.84 -1.10 -13.86
CA ASN A 125 2.65 0.09 -14.66
C ASN A 125 2.14 1.30 -13.83
N ILE A 126 1.44 1.05 -12.72
CA ILE A 126 0.98 2.11 -11.83
C ILE A 126 2.19 2.77 -11.15
N PHE A 127 3.12 1.97 -10.64
CA PHE A 127 4.36 2.47 -10.08
C PHE A 127 5.16 3.27 -11.13
N LYS A 128 5.33 2.74 -12.35
CA LYS A 128 6.06 3.43 -13.45
C LYS A 128 5.47 4.79 -13.81
N ASN A 129 4.17 5.01 -13.56
CA ASN A 129 3.48 6.28 -13.78
C ASN A 129 3.40 7.14 -12.51
N SER A 130 4.19 6.82 -11.48
CA SER A 130 4.24 7.58 -10.25
C SER A 130 5.64 8.12 -10.00
N LYS A 131 5.69 9.35 -9.43
CA LYS A 131 6.94 10.04 -9.11
C LYS A 131 7.63 9.41 -7.92
N TYR A 132 6.85 9.08 -6.89
CA TYR A 132 7.28 8.37 -5.70
C TYR A 132 6.45 7.10 -5.52
N CYS A 133 7.06 6.08 -4.93
CA CYS A 133 6.38 4.86 -4.55
C CYS A 133 6.73 4.51 -3.11
N ALA A 134 5.70 4.23 -2.31
CA ALA A 134 5.85 3.76 -0.94
C ALA A 134 5.08 2.45 -0.81
N ILE A 135 5.79 1.36 -0.49
CA ILE A 135 5.20 0.03 -0.38
C ILE A 135 5.54 -0.63 0.95
N THR A 136 4.70 -1.55 1.40
CA THR A 136 5.09 -2.61 2.34
C THR A 136 5.13 -3.95 1.62
N TYR A 137 5.73 -4.96 2.24
CA TYR A 137 5.86 -6.30 1.69
C TYR A 137 5.91 -7.33 2.83
N ALA A 138 5.53 -8.58 2.57
CA ALA A 138 5.77 -9.69 3.47
C ALA A 138 7.11 -10.38 3.14
N ASP A 139 7.90 -10.67 4.19
CA ASP A 139 9.16 -11.37 4.05
C ASP A 139 8.95 -12.89 3.91
N ILE A 140 9.99 -13.61 3.48
CA ILE A 140 9.95 -15.06 3.32
C ILE A 140 9.50 -15.74 4.62
N GLY A 141 8.48 -16.58 4.53
CA GLY A 141 7.93 -17.33 5.67
C GLY A 141 7.01 -16.53 6.59
N GLN A 142 6.69 -15.29 6.24
CA GLN A 142 5.67 -14.53 6.93
C GLN A 142 4.28 -15.10 6.61
N ASP A 143 3.60 -15.58 7.62
CA ASP A 143 2.25 -16.10 7.52
C ASP A 143 1.23 -14.97 7.33
N GLY A 144 0.15 -15.26 6.61
CA GLY A 144 -0.94 -14.31 6.35
C GLY A 144 -1.97 -14.86 5.37
N HIS A 145 -3.10 -14.14 5.22
CA HIS A 145 -4.12 -14.53 4.27
C HIS A 145 -3.58 -14.42 2.84
N TYR A 146 -3.61 -15.51 2.09
CA TYR A 146 -3.16 -15.56 0.69
C TYR A 146 -1.79 -14.90 0.43
N HIS A 147 -0.81 -15.14 1.32
CA HIS A 147 0.57 -14.70 1.14
C HIS A 147 1.28 -15.60 0.12
N VAL A 148 1.13 -15.28 -1.16
CA VAL A 148 1.63 -16.09 -2.30
C VAL A 148 2.94 -15.56 -2.88
N ASN A 149 3.35 -14.35 -2.52
CA ASN A 149 4.52 -13.66 -3.08
C ASN A 149 5.38 -13.00 -1.99
N CYS A 150 5.66 -13.75 -0.93
CA CYS A 150 6.58 -13.31 0.12
C CYS A 150 8.01 -13.28 -0.43
N LYS A 151 8.63 -12.10 -0.46
CA LYS A 151 9.97 -11.88 -1.00
C LYS A 151 10.82 -11.03 -0.04
N PRO A 152 12.14 -11.23 -0.01
CA PRO A 152 13.01 -10.44 0.85
C PRO A 152 13.13 -8.99 0.36
N LYS A 153 13.52 -8.07 1.27
CA LYS A 153 13.73 -6.64 0.99
C LYS A 153 14.47 -6.39 -0.34
N ASN A 154 15.56 -7.11 -0.55
CA ASN A 154 16.42 -6.91 -1.73
C ASN A 154 15.75 -7.29 -3.04
N TYR A 155 14.80 -8.24 -3.03
CA TYR A 155 14.03 -8.57 -4.22
C TYR A 155 13.25 -7.33 -4.72
N TRP A 156 12.52 -6.66 -3.82
CA TRP A 156 11.74 -5.47 -4.16
C TRP A 156 12.62 -4.30 -4.56
N ILE A 157 13.75 -4.08 -3.86
CA ILE A 157 14.71 -3.03 -4.24
C ILE A 157 15.25 -3.27 -5.65
N ASN A 158 15.65 -4.50 -5.97
CA ASN A 158 16.18 -4.85 -7.30
C ASN A 158 15.10 -4.68 -8.37
N LEU A 159 13.89 -5.18 -8.14
CA LEU A 159 12.77 -5.05 -9.07
C LEU A 159 12.48 -3.58 -9.42
N PHE A 160 12.38 -2.71 -8.43
CA PHE A 160 12.15 -1.28 -8.67
C PHE A 160 13.35 -0.63 -9.37
N THR A 161 14.57 -0.99 -8.99
CA THR A 161 15.81 -0.45 -9.60
C THR A 161 15.91 -0.81 -11.09
N GLU A 162 15.62 -2.05 -11.46
CA GLU A 162 15.58 -2.52 -12.85
C GLU A 162 14.54 -1.77 -13.70
N HIS A 163 13.52 -1.22 -13.04
CA HIS A 163 12.48 -0.43 -13.69
C HIS A 163 12.70 1.09 -13.61
N GLY A 164 13.92 1.53 -13.26
CA GLY A 164 14.31 2.95 -13.30
C GLY A 164 14.00 3.74 -12.03
N PHE A 165 13.79 3.07 -10.91
CA PHE A 165 13.63 3.73 -9.61
C PHE A 165 14.95 3.75 -8.84
N GLU A 166 15.04 4.67 -7.90
CA GLU A 166 16.08 4.74 -6.89
C GLU A 166 15.49 4.45 -5.51
N TYR A 167 16.08 3.48 -4.82
CA TYR A 167 15.81 3.25 -3.40
C TYR A 167 16.64 4.22 -2.57
N ASN A 168 16.01 4.93 -1.64
CA ASN A 168 16.70 5.82 -0.73
C ASN A 168 16.52 5.35 0.71
N ASP A 169 17.58 4.80 1.30
CA ASP A 169 17.52 4.24 2.65
C ASP A 169 17.31 5.33 3.70
N ASP A 170 17.98 6.48 3.60
CA ASP A 170 17.85 7.58 4.57
C ASP A 170 16.42 8.11 4.62
N ILE A 171 15.81 8.33 3.46
CA ILE A 171 14.40 8.74 3.37
C ILE A 171 13.52 7.65 3.95
N THR A 172 13.74 6.39 3.57
CA THR A 172 12.97 5.25 4.08
C THR A 172 13.02 5.18 5.60
N GLN A 173 14.21 5.34 6.22
CA GLN A 173 14.34 5.33 7.67
C GLN A 173 13.62 6.51 8.34
N ASN A 174 13.63 7.69 7.73
CA ASN A 174 12.88 8.83 8.25
C ASN A 174 11.36 8.59 8.17
N LEU A 175 10.86 8.03 7.07
CA LEU A 175 9.46 7.64 6.94
C LEU A 175 9.05 6.57 7.96
N LYS A 176 9.93 5.60 8.23
CA LYS A 176 9.70 4.60 9.28
C LYS A 176 9.58 5.20 10.67
N LYS A 177 10.33 6.27 10.99
CA LYS A 177 10.18 7.00 12.27
C LYS A 177 8.80 7.64 12.40
N GLU A 178 8.25 8.19 11.31
CA GLU A 178 6.88 8.74 11.32
C GLU A 178 5.84 7.62 11.51
N ALA A 179 6.00 6.50 10.80
CA ALA A 179 5.14 5.32 10.97
C ALA A 179 5.20 4.73 12.40
N TYR A 180 6.35 4.82 13.06
CA TYR A 180 6.48 4.38 14.46
C TYR A 180 5.67 5.25 15.42
N LYS A 181 5.55 6.55 15.16
CA LYS A 181 4.64 7.42 15.95
C LYS A 181 3.18 6.94 15.81
N ASP A 182 2.80 6.50 14.61
CA ASP A 182 1.47 5.93 14.37
C ASP A 182 1.28 4.62 15.13
N ALA A 183 2.30 3.74 15.14
CA ALA A 183 2.27 2.51 15.93
C ALA A 183 2.01 2.79 17.42
N LEU A 184 2.64 3.82 17.98
CA LEU A 184 2.44 4.20 19.38
C LEU A 184 1.04 4.78 19.64
N ASN A 185 0.47 5.49 18.69
CA ASN A 185 -0.82 6.16 18.86
C ASN A 185 -2.02 5.24 18.59
N TYR A 186 -1.93 4.38 17.56
CA TYR A 186 -3.07 3.62 17.05
C TYR A 186 -2.97 2.11 17.36
N ASN A 187 -1.77 1.61 17.64
CA ASN A 187 -1.54 0.23 18.05
C ASN A 187 -0.60 0.12 19.27
N PRO A 188 -0.90 0.85 20.38
CA PRO A 188 0.03 1.01 21.50
C PRO A 188 0.35 -0.30 22.24
N LEU A 189 -0.56 -1.27 22.18
CA LEU A 189 -0.36 -2.56 22.85
C LEU A 189 0.72 -3.40 22.18
N TYR A 190 0.72 -3.43 20.84
CA TYR A 190 1.66 -4.22 20.04
C TYR A 190 2.81 -3.37 19.53
N LYS A 191 2.64 -2.04 19.44
CA LYS A 191 3.60 -1.09 18.86
C LYS A 191 3.99 -1.51 17.44
N ASP A 192 3.05 -2.11 16.72
CA ASP A 192 3.22 -2.69 15.40
C ASP A 192 2.66 -1.77 14.33
N ASN A 193 3.41 -1.62 13.24
CA ASN A 193 2.98 -0.92 12.04
C ASN A 193 3.73 -1.50 10.83
N HIS A 194 2.99 -1.86 9.79
CA HIS A 194 3.55 -2.53 8.63
C HIS A 194 4.61 -1.69 7.92
N PHE A 195 4.39 -0.38 7.75
CA PHE A 195 5.40 0.47 7.12
C PHE A 195 6.64 0.65 8.00
N TYR A 196 6.48 0.79 9.30
CA TYR A 196 7.63 0.82 10.23
C TYR A 196 8.50 -0.42 10.08
N ASN A 197 7.89 -1.59 10.03
CA ASN A 197 8.61 -2.85 9.97
C ASN A 197 9.21 -3.10 8.57
N ARG A 198 8.41 -2.98 7.51
CA ARG A 198 8.73 -3.44 6.16
C ARG A 198 8.41 -2.41 5.07
N GLY A 199 8.38 -1.13 5.42
CA GLY A 199 8.20 -0.06 4.44
C GLY A 199 9.45 0.14 3.57
N LEU A 200 9.23 0.43 2.29
CA LEU A 200 10.25 0.85 1.32
C LEU A 200 9.76 2.09 0.58
N PHE A 201 10.68 3.00 0.29
CA PHE A 201 10.39 4.21 -0.46
C PHE A 201 11.31 4.34 -1.67
N PHE A 202 10.72 4.66 -2.82
CA PHE A 202 11.40 4.74 -4.10
C PHE A 202 11.09 6.06 -4.79
N GLN A 203 12.10 6.58 -5.50
CA GLN A 203 12.00 7.74 -6.37
C GLN A 203 12.15 7.31 -7.82
N ASN A 204 11.24 7.72 -8.67
CA ASN A 204 11.29 7.40 -10.10
C ASN A 204 12.23 8.38 -10.82
N LYS A 205 13.35 7.88 -11.35
CA LYS A 205 14.38 8.68 -12.04
C LYS A 205 13.86 9.44 -13.27
N LYS A 206 12.74 8.98 -13.85
CA LYS A 206 12.09 9.65 -15.00
C LYS A 206 11.70 11.09 -14.68
N TYR A 207 11.44 11.42 -13.42
CA TYR A 207 10.89 12.73 -13.03
C TYR A 207 11.96 13.74 -12.59
N ASN A 208 13.27 13.47 -12.75
CA ASN A 208 14.38 14.38 -12.39
C ASN A 208 14.10 15.13 -11.08
N ILE A 209 14.04 14.38 -9.98
CA ILE A 209 13.78 14.94 -8.66
C ILE A 209 15.11 15.53 -8.18
N LEU A 210 15.19 16.87 -8.23
CA LEU A 210 16.32 17.65 -7.70
C LEU A 210 16.29 17.66 -6.18
#